data_3f84cdb802f1bf3607a776b87541e6a1
#
_entry.id   3f84cdb802f1bf3607a776b87541e6a1
#
_cell.length_a   1.000
_cell.length_b   1.000
_cell.length_c   1.000
_cell.angle_alpha   90.00
_cell.angle_beta   90.00
_cell.angle_gamma   90.00
#
_symmetry.space_group_name_H-M   'P 1'
#
loop_
_entity.id
_entity.type
_entity.pdbx_description
1 polymer ?
#
loop_
_entity_poly.entity_id
_entity_poly.type
_entity_poly.pdbx_seq_one_letter_code
_entity_poly.pdbx_strand_id
1 'polypeptide(L)'
;SFLRSVFAIITQPTFYGNQYFYLAGGDDLEAYGGAGRQPASGGLICNNATTSDPYVAGLWYTLYSGVNRANTLLENLPNIPNISDSSLKLYTAQARFLRAFYYFNLVQGWGDVPFRTESTKEPNGQARPRTPKDQIYTFICKEMSEAAEDLPNASTLEYQPGGLSKSAAWGMLARVYMFRAGEHNRDHVAGDAQKIKEYFTEANKYAKLVKGEGHGLAPKYWDFFIDQCSGKYNTTANESIWEAEFAGTYSSDIVSEGRTGNIIGIQCPDLSSKTQLVGKADPGYGYAFFWSTPKLYKLYEAQENKTETGKGDIDRMNWNIAPFTYTQSVTGDKTKGVDGRNFEFGKLEEVKKQYWDKSYEYGLTTST
;
A
#
# COMPACT_ATOMS: atom_id res chain seq x y z
N SER A 1 -10.24 -21.31 -7.09
CA SER A 1 -10.67 -20.80 -8.38
C SER A 1 -9.59 -19.94 -9.01
N PHE A 2 -9.56 -19.88 -10.34
CA PHE A 2 -8.53 -19.19 -11.11
C PHE A 2 -8.48 -17.67 -10.80
N LEU A 3 -9.63 -17.02 -10.58
CA LEU A 3 -9.71 -15.61 -10.19
C LEU A 3 -8.94 -15.32 -8.89
N ARG A 4 -9.01 -16.20 -7.89
CA ARG A 4 -8.22 -16.07 -6.66
C ARG A 4 -6.72 -16.03 -6.94
N SER A 5 -6.24 -16.76 -7.94
CA SER A 5 -4.83 -16.73 -8.33
C SER A 5 -4.41 -15.38 -8.94
N VAL A 6 -5.34 -14.65 -9.55
CA VAL A 6 -5.09 -13.28 -10.03
C VAL A 6 -4.97 -12.33 -8.83
N PHE A 7 -5.90 -12.37 -7.88
CA PHE A 7 -5.82 -11.58 -6.63
C PHE A 7 -4.56 -11.88 -5.80
N ALA A 8 -4.15 -13.15 -5.72
CA ALA A 8 -2.99 -13.58 -4.93
C ALA A 8 -1.66 -12.94 -5.35
N ILE A 9 -1.61 -12.29 -6.49
CA ILE A 9 -0.46 -11.49 -6.91
C ILE A 9 -0.25 -10.28 -5.99
N ILE A 10 -1.34 -9.66 -5.51
CA ILE A 10 -1.27 -8.48 -4.65
C ILE A 10 -0.55 -8.79 -3.35
N THR A 11 -0.77 -9.97 -2.78
CA THR A 11 -0.19 -10.39 -1.49
C THR A 11 1.19 -11.04 -1.60
N GLN A 12 1.76 -11.12 -2.81
CA GLN A 12 3.10 -11.70 -2.98
C GLN A 12 4.18 -10.92 -2.21
N PRO A 13 5.19 -11.60 -1.65
CA PRO A 13 6.30 -10.94 -0.95
C PRO A 13 7.03 -9.87 -1.79
N THR A 14 7.09 -10.07 -3.10
CA THR A 14 7.68 -9.14 -4.06
C THR A 14 6.80 -7.94 -4.39
N PHE A 15 5.58 -7.89 -3.86
CA PHE A 15 4.64 -6.79 -4.02
C PHE A 15 4.20 -6.27 -2.64
N TYR A 16 2.89 -6.16 -2.35
CA TYR A 16 2.40 -5.61 -1.07
C TYR A 16 2.74 -6.47 0.16
N GLY A 17 3.12 -7.75 -0.03
CA GLY A 17 3.47 -8.62 1.09
C GLY A 17 4.72 -8.16 1.86
N ASN A 18 5.71 -7.58 1.18
CA ASN A 18 6.95 -7.15 1.82
C ASN A 18 7.72 -6.07 1.04
N GLN A 19 8.07 -6.34 -0.22
CA GLN A 19 9.12 -5.58 -0.93
C GLN A 19 8.65 -4.24 -1.49
N TYR A 20 7.35 -4.06 -1.70
CA TYR A 20 6.82 -2.83 -2.28
C TYR A 20 7.14 -1.59 -1.44
N PHE A 21 7.25 -1.74 -0.13
CA PHE A 21 7.60 -0.64 0.78
C PHE A 21 9.01 -0.09 0.58
N TYR A 22 9.91 -0.89 0.05
CA TYR A 22 11.25 -0.40 -0.28
C TYR A 22 11.24 0.62 -1.44
N LEU A 23 10.16 0.68 -2.20
CA LEU A 23 9.91 1.72 -3.21
C LEU A 23 9.38 3.02 -2.60
N ALA A 24 8.89 2.98 -1.37
CA ALA A 24 8.28 4.13 -0.70
C ALA A 24 9.32 5.09 -0.10
N GLY A 25 10.60 4.74 -0.11
CA GLY A 25 11.68 5.62 0.29
C GLY A 25 11.72 6.87 -0.59
N GLY A 26 11.55 8.02 0.03
CA GLY A 26 11.51 9.31 -0.66
C GLY A 26 11.97 10.43 0.28
N ASP A 27 11.48 11.63 0.03
CA ASP A 27 11.83 12.82 0.81
C ASP A 27 11.38 12.79 2.28
N ASP A 28 10.42 11.94 2.60
CA ASP A 28 9.75 11.85 3.90
C ASP A 28 10.14 10.61 4.71
N LEU A 29 10.61 9.57 4.04
CA LEU A 29 11.09 8.35 4.66
C LEU A 29 12.50 8.00 4.19
N GLU A 30 13.31 7.51 5.11
CA GLU A 30 14.62 6.95 4.80
C GLU A 30 14.72 5.51 5.29
N ALA A 31 15.42 4.68 4.52
CA ALA A 31 15.62 3.29 4.88
C ALA A 31 16.85 3.15 5.77
N TYR A 32 16.69 2.43 6.88
CA TYR A 32 17.81 2.10 7.75
C TYR A 32 18.71 1.02 7.17
N GLY A 33 19.95 1.40 6.88
CA GLY A 33 20.99 0.51 6.33
C GLY A 33 21.80 -0.25 7.40
N GLY A 34 21.19 -0.71 8.47
CA GLY A 34 21.87 -1.44 9.55
C GLY A 34 22.50 -2.76 9.09
N ALA A 35 23.55 -3.18 9.76
CA ALA A 35 24.29 -4.40 9.45
C ALA A 35 23.37 -5.63 9.33
N GLY A 36 23.52 -6.39 8.24
CA GLY A 36 22.71 -7.58 7.95
C GLY A 36 21.40 -7.33 7.21
N ARG A 37 21.04 -6.07 6.95
CA ARG A 37 19.81 -5.65 6.26
C ARG A 37 20.10 -4.85 5.00
N GLN A 38 21.31 -4.93 4.55
CA GLN A 38 21.65 -4.43 3.23
C GLN A 38 20.74 -5.15 2.25
N PRO A 39 19.90 -4.44 1.49
CA PRO A 39 19.48 -4.99 0.23
C PRO A 39 20.76 -5.44 -0.42
N ALA A 40 20.76 -6.58 -1.06
CA ALA A 40 21.93 -7.03 -1.79
C ALA A 40 22.43 -5.83 -2.59
N SER A 41 23.50 -5.17 -2.11
CA SER A 41 24.09 -3.98 -2.74
C SER A 41 23.49 -2.59 -2.49
N GLY A 42 22.68 -2.37 -1.51
CA GLY A 42 22.17 -1.00 -1.25
C GLY A 42 21.24 -0.42 -2.32
N GLY A 43 20.88 -1.20 -3.33
CA GLY A 43 20.17 -0.87 -4.54
C GLY A 43 19.02 0.15 -4.41
N LEU A 44 17.80 -0.34 -4.51
CA LEU A 44 16.59 0.48 -4.55
C LEU A 44 16.41 1.36 -3.31
N ILE A 45 16.68 0.83 -2.12
CA ILE A 45 16.54 1.54 -0.83
C ILE A 45 17.45 2.76 -0.74
N CYS A 46 18.63 2.68 -1.36
CA CYS A 46 19.63 3.77 -1.36
C CYS A 46 19.56 4.61 -2.63
N ASN A 47 18.46 4.56 -3.39
CA ASN A 47 18.31 5.23 -4.68
C ASN A 47 19.42 4.91 -5.69
N ASN A 48 20.00 3.72 -5.61
CA ASN A 48 21.08 3.23 -6.45
C ASN A 48 20.70 1.90 -7.12
N ALA A 49 19.46 1.78 -7.56
CA ALA A 49 18.96 0.58 -8.23
C ALA A 49 19.64 0.38 -9.58
N THR A 50 20.01 -0.85 -9.87
CA THR A 50 20.53 -1.29 -11.17
C THR A 50 19.56 -2.26 -11.83
N THR A 51 19.80 -2.61 -13.10
CA THR A 51 19.00 -3.60 -13.82
C THR A 51 19.08 -5.02 -13.22
N SER A 52 20.06 -5.27 -12.37
CA SER A 52 20.24 -6.54 -11.66
C SER A 52 19.73 -6.53 -10.23
N ASP A 53 19.09 -5.43 -9.79
CA ASP A 53 18.52 -5.33 -8.46
C ASP A 53 17.40 -6.37 -8.28
N PRO A 54 17.51 -7.27 -7.27
CA PRO A 54 16.53 -8.35 -7.09
C PRO A 54 15.13 -7.87 -6.73
N TYR A 55 14.99 -6.70 -6.07
CA TYR A 55 13.68 -6.13 -5.75
C TYR A 55 12.99 -5.59 -6.99
N VAL A 56 13.76 -4.90 -7.86
CA VAL A 56 13.27 -4.42 -9.15
C VAL A 56 12.84 -5.58 -10.04
N ALA A 57 13.71 -6.60 -10.18
CA ALA A 57 13.41 -7.77 -10.97
C ALA A 57 12.22 -8.57 -10.41
N GLY A 58 12.18 -8.77 -9.09
CA GLY A 58 11.11 -9.50 -8.42
C GLY A 58 9.73 -8.87 -8.64
N LEU A 59 9.63 -7.54 -8.49
CA LEU A 59 8.37 -6.82 -8.73
C LEU A 59 7.95 -6.90 -10.20
N TRP A 60 8.89 -6.73 -11.13
CA TRP A 60 8.62 -6.89 -12.57
C TRP A 60 7.99 -8.25 -12.90
N TYR A 61 8.61 -9.34 -12.46
CA TYR A 61 8.09 -10.68 -12.69
C TYR A 61 6.73 -10.91 -12.05
N THR A 62 6.52 -10.40 -10.86
CA THR A 62 5.25 -10.53 -10.15
C THR A 62 4.13 -9.82 -10.88
N LEU A 63 4.33 -8.58 -11.31
CA LEU A 63 3.33 -7.80 -12.02
C LEU A 63 2.97 -8.43 -13.38
N TYR A 64 3.97 -8.87 -14.16
CA TYR A 64 3.70 -9.58 -15.42
C TYR A 64 3.06 -10.95 -15.22
N SER A 65 3.35 -11.65 -14.13
CA SER A 65 2.61 -12.86 -13.76
C SER A 65 1.13 -12.54 -13.51
N GLY A 66 0.84 -11.41 -12.85
CA GLY A 66 -0.52 -10.92 -12.66
C GLY A 66 -1.24 -10.61 -13.97
N VAL A 67 -0.57 -9.88 -14.88
CA VAL A 67 -1.09 -9.60 -16.23
C VAL A 67 -1.39 -10.90 -16.97
N ASN A 68 -0.43 -11.86 -16.97
CA ASN A 68 -0.61 -13.11 -17.69
C ASN A 68 -1.76 -13.96 -17.12
N ARG A 69 -1.89 -14.05 -15.79
CA ARG A 69 -3.00 -14.74 -15.15
C ARG A 69 -4.34 -14.07 -15.47
N ALA A 70 -4.42 -12.75 -15.46
CA ALA A 70 -5.63 -12.02 -15.84
C ALA A 70 -5.99 -12.26 -17.31
N ASN A 71 -5.03 -12.23 -18.23
CA ASN A 71 -5.25 -12.54 -19.64
C ASN A 71 -5.77 -13.98 -19.81
N THR A 72 -5.11 -14.95 -19.16
CA THR A 72 -5.55 -16.35 -19.21
C THR A 72 -6.97 -16.52 -18.68
N LEU A 73 -7.31 -15.84 -17.60
CA LEU A 73 -8.68 -15.88 -17.05
C LEU A 73 -9.69 -15.31 -18.06
N LEU A 74 -9.42 -14.12 -18.59
CA LEU A 74 -10.32 -13.45 -19.55
C LEU A 74 -10.55 -14.27 -20.83
N GLU A 75 -9.54 -14.96 -21.33
CA GLU A 75 -9.65 -15.84 -22.50
C GLU A 75 -10.50 -17.08 -22.23
N ASN A 76 -10.50 -17.59 -21.00
CA ASN A 76 -11.17 -18.84 -20.66
C ASN A 76 -12.55 -18.65 -20.00
N LEU A 77 -12.84 -17.49 -19.42
CA LEU A 77 -14.13 -17.22 -18.77
C LEU A 77 -15.35 -17.52 -19.65
N PRO A 78 -15.37 -17.11 -20.94
CA PRO A 78 -16.54 -17.39 -21.81
C PRO A 78 -16.77 -18.88 -22.08
N ASN A 79 -15.76 -19.71 -21.86
CA ASN A 79 -15.81 -21.15 -22.13
C ASN A 79 -16.15 -21.99 -20.91
N ILE A 80 -16.42 -21.37 -19.75
CA ILE A 80 -16.77 -22.11 -18.53
C ILE A 80 -18.21 -22.65 -18.63
N PRO A 81 -18.40 -23.98 -18.58
CA PRO A 81 -19.74 -24.53 -18.66
C PRO A 81 -20.63 -24.03 -17.52
N ASN A 82 -21.87 -23.68 -17.84
CA ASN A 82 -22.91 -23.28 -16.91
C ASN A 82 -22.58 -22.07 -16.01
N ILE A 83 -21.67 -21.21 -16.44
CA ILE A 83 -21.46 -19.93 -15.77
C ILE A 83 -22.67 -19.02 -15.99
N SER A 84 -23.20 -18.41 -14.93
CA SER A 84 -24.27 -17.43 -15.09
C SER A 84 -23.78 -16.14 -15.71
N ASP A 85 -24.60 -15.40 -16.45
CA ASP A 85 -24.27 -14.13 -17.07
C ASP A 85 -23.77 -13.11 -16.03
N SER A 86 -24.39 -13.09 -14.84
CA SER A 86 -23.99 -12.21 -13.74
C SER A 86 -22.58 -12.55 -13.20
N SER A 87 -22.29 -13.84 -13.04
CA SER A 87 -20.95 -14.27 -12.62
C SER A 87 -19.91 -14.01 -13.70
N LEU A 88 -20.25 -14.23 -14.97
CA LEU A 88 -19.37 -13.95 -16.09
C LEU A 88 -18.99 -12.46 -16.13
N LYS A 89 -19.97 -11.56 -16.03
CA LYS A 89 -19.76 -10.11 -15.98
C LYS A 89 -18.88 -9.72 -14.80
N LEU A 90 -19.22 -10.17 -13.59
CA LEU A 90 -18.48 -9.86 -12.38
C LEU A 90 -17.02 -10.32 -12.47
N TYR A 91 -16.77 -11.57 -12.87
CA TYR A 91 -15.41 -12.10 -12.95
C TYR A 91 -14.61 -11.44 -14.07
N THR A 92 -15.24 -11.08 -15.17
CA THR A 92 -14.63 -10.32 -16.24
C THR A 92 -14.22 -8.93 -15.75
N ALA A 93 -15.11 -8.23 -15.05
CA ALA A 93 -14.82 -6.91 -14.48
C ALA A 93 -13.64 -6.95 -13.49
N GLN A 94 -13.64 -7.92 -12.58
CA GLN A 94 -12.55 -8.10 -11.61
C GLN A 94 -11.21 -8.41 -12.31
N ALA A 95 -11.21 -9.29 -13.29
CA ALA A 95 -9.99 -9.65 -14.03
C ALA A 95 -9.44 -8.45 -14.84
N ARG A 96 -10.30 -7.68 -15.50
CA ARG A 96 -9.95 -6.48 -16.25
C ARG A 96 -9.37 -5.40 -15.33
N PHE A 97 -10.02 -5.14 -14.20
CA PHE A 97 -9.53 -4.18 -13.21
C PHE A 97 -8.14 -4.58 -12.70
N LEU A 98 -7.95 -5.84 -12.31
CA LEU A 98 -6.66 -6.32 -11.79
C LEU A 98 -5.55 -6.25 -12.85
N ARG A 99 -5.84 -6.61 -14.10
CA ARG A 99 -4.90 -6.44 -15.21
C ARG A 99 -4.48 -4.99 -15.37
N ALA A 100 -5.43 -4.08 -15.36
CA ALA A 100 -5.16 -2.64 -15.44
C ALA A 100 -4.36 -2.14 -14.22
N PHE A 101 -4.64 -2.65 -13.03
CA PHE A 101 -3.90 -2.32 -11.82
C PHE A 101 -2.43 -2.78 -11.89
N TYR A 102 -2.17 -3.98 -12.42
CA TYR A 102 -0.79 -4.45 -12.62
C TYR A 102 -0.05 -3.62 -13.66
N TYR A 103 -0.70 -3.24 -14.75
CA TYR A 103 -0.12 -2.32 -15.72
C TYR A 103 0.12 -0.92 -15.14
N PHE A 104 -0.76 -0.42 -14.28
CA PHE A 104 -0.53 0.85 -13.61
C PHE A 104 0.75 0.84 -12.77
N ASN A 105 0.98 -0.22 -12.00
CA ASN A 105 2.23 -0.38 -11.25
C ASN A 105 3.46 -0.53 -12.17
N LEU A 106 3.33 -1.23 -13.29
CA LEU A 106 4.40 -1.34 -14.29
C LEU A 106 4.78 0.02 -14.88
N VAL A 107 3.83 0.82 -15.34
CA VAL A 107 4.13 2.13 -15.94
C VAL A 107 4.64 3.14 -14.92
N GLN A 108 4.19 3.06 -13.66
CA GLN A 108 4.73 3.88 -12.58
C GLN A 108 6.22 3.59 -12.32
N GLY A 109 6.61 2.32 -12.33
CA GLY A 109 7.98 1.90 -12.03
C GLY A 109 8.94 2.02 -13.20
N TRP A 110 8.48 1.76 -14.42
CA TRP A 110 9.38 1.60 -15.59
C TRP A 110 9.03 2.48 -16.79
N GLY A 111 7.97 3.26 -16.72
CA GLY A 111 7.53 4.09 -17.85
C GLY A 111 7.01 3.23 -19.01
N ASP A 112 7.63 3.34 -20.19
CA ASP A 112 7.30 2.50 -21.34
C ASP A 112 7.66 1.04 -21.07
N VAL A 113 6.70 0.14 -21.25
CA VAL A 113 6.88 -1.30 -20.97
C VAL A 113 6.28 -2.17 -22.07
N PRO A 114 6.70 -3.43 -22.23
CA PRO A 114 6.05 -4.38 -23.12
C PRO A 114 4.56 -4.53 -22.75
N PHE A 115 3.70 -4.36 -23.73
CA PHE A 115 2.25 -4.41 -23.54
C PHE A 115 1.63 -5.60 -24.27
N ARG A 116 0.76 -6.33 -23.56
CA ARG A 116 0.01 -7.48 -24.12
C ARG A 116 -1.31 -7.67 -23.40
N THR A 117 -2.31 -8.04 -24.17
CA THR A 117 -3.68 -8.35 -23.68
C THR A 117 -4.05 -9.81 -23.89
N GLU A 118 -3.10 -10.62 -24.30
CA GLU A 118 -3.20 -12.05 -24.53
C GLU A 118 -2.29 -12.82 -23.58
N SER A 119 -2.66 -14.04 -23.22
CA SER A 119 -1.85 -14.90 -22.38
C SER A 119 -0.64 -15.45 -23.14
N THR A 120 0.40 -15.81 -22.40
CA THR A 120 1.58 -16.49 -22.96
C THR A 120 1.21 -17.93 -23.30
N LYS A 121 1.33 -18.29 -24.59
CA LYS A 121 1.05 -19.65 -25.08
C LYS A 121 2.30 -20.50 -25.18
N GLU A 122 3.41 -19.88 -25.58
CA GLU A 122 4.66 -20.57 -25.84
C GLU A 122 5.80 -19.99 -24.99
N PRO A 123 6.74 -20.80 -24.52
CA PRO A 123 7.85 -20.32 -23.69
C PRO A 123 8.83 -19.41 -24.43
N ASN A 124 8.93 -19.56 -25.76
CA ASN A 124 9.84 -18.81 -26.61
C ASN A 124 9.13 -17.69 -27.38
N GLY A 125 9.88 -16.73 -27.93
CA GLY A 125 9.35 -15.67 -28.79
C GLY A 125 8.52 -14.63 -28.02
N GLN A 126 8.78 -14.44 -26.74
CA GLN A 126 8.00 -13.54 -25.89
C GLN A 126 8.52 -12.09 -25.88
N ALA A 127 9.69 -11.85 -26.48
CA ALA A 127 10.25 -10.51 -26.59
C ALA A 127 9.32 -9.59 -27.37
N ARG A 128 8.99 -8.45 -26.79
CA ARG A 128 8.16 -7.39 -27.39
C ARG A 128 8.80 -6.04 -27.15
N PRO A 129 8.67 -5.11 -28.10
CA PRO A 129 9.10 -3.73 -27.89
C PRO A 129 8.30 -3.09 -26.74
N ARG A 130 8.87 -2.03 -26.17
CA ARG A 130 8.15 -1.19 -25.23
C ARG A 130 7.02 -0.44 -25.93
N THR A 131 5.87 -0.36 -25.32
CA THR A 131 4.75 0.47 -25.72
C THR A 131 4.81 1.78 -24.94
N PRO A 132 4.60 2.94 -25.58
CA PRO A 132 4.56 4.22 -24.89
C PRO A 132 3.58 4.21 -23.71
N LYS A 133 4.04 4.67 -22.55
CA LYS A 133 3.27 4.66 -21.30
C LYS A 133 1.90 5.33 -21.45
N ASP A 134 1.79 6.39 -22.25
CA ASP A 134 0.52 7.10 -22.43
C ASP A 134 -0.56 6.27 -23.14
N GLN A 135 -0.16 5.38 -24.05
CA GLN A 135 -1.07 4.40 -24.64
C GLN A 135 -1.53 3.38 -23.60
N ILE A 136 -0.63 2.95 -22.72
CA ILE A 136 -0.94 2.01 -21.63
C ILE A 136 -1.86 2.69 -20.61
N TYR A 137 -1.64 3.95 -20.25
CA TYR A 137 -2.57 4.71 -19.40
C TYR A 137 -3.97 4.80 -20.01
N THR A 138 -4.06 5.03 -21.31
CA THR A 138 -5.35 5.06 -22.01
C THR A 138 -6.08 3.71 -21.88
N PHE A 139 -5.36 2.61 -22.05
CA PHE A 139 -5.89 1.26 -21.81
C PHE A 139 -6.31 1.06 -20.34
N ILE A 140 -5.47 1.44 -19.38
CA ILE A 140 -5.76 1.31 -17.93
C ILE A 140 -7.05 2.04 -17.58
N CYS A 141 -7.18 3.29 -17.99
CA CYS A 141 -8.38 4.10 -17.71
C CYS A 141 -9.63 3.46 -18.32
N LYS A 142 -9.55 2.98 -19.55
CA LYS A 142 -10.65 2.28 -20.21
C LYS A 142 -11.05 1.00 -19.46
N GLU A 143 -10.07 0.13 -19.17
CA GLU A 143 -10.33 -1.14 -18.48
C GLU A 143 -10.98 -0.94 -17.10
N MET A 144 -10.46 0.00 -16.31
CA MET A 144 -11.00 0.27 -14.97
C MET A 144 -12.38 0.93 -15.02
N SER A 145 -12.63 1.84 -15.98
CA SER A 145 -13.94 2.48 -16.09
C SER A 145 -15.04 1.51 -16.54
N GLU A 146 -14.74 0.67 -17.52
CA GLU A 146 -15.68 -0.36 -17.98
C GLU A 146 -15.88 -1.46 -16.91
N ALA A 147 -14.83 -1.84 -16.20
CA ALA A 147 -14.97 -2.77 -15.08
C ALA A 147 -15.88 -2.24 -13.97
N ALA A 148 -15.81 -0.94 -13.67
CA ALA A 148 -16.64 -0.32 -12.64
C ALA A 148 -18.16 -0.46 -12.92
N GLU A 149 -18.57 -0.61 -14.17
CA GLU A 149 -19.99 -0.76 -14.52
C GLU A 149 -20.58 -2.08 -13.98
N ASP A 150 -19.81 -3.16 -14.02
CA ASP A 150 -20.23 -4.50 -13.63
C ASP A 150 -19.78 -4.90 -12.20
N LEU A 151 -19.04 -4.05 -11.49
CA LEU A 151 -18.66 -4.27 -10.09
C LEU A 151 -19.82 -3.93 -9.14
N PRO A 152 -19.92 -4.57 -7.99
CA PRO A 152 -20.92 -4.24 -6.97
C PRO A 152 -20.63 -2.89 -6.31
N ASN A 153 -21.66 -2.24 -5.78
CA ASN A 153 -21.47 -1.09 -4.90
C ASN A 153 -20.78 -1.51 -3.60
N ALA A 154 -20.09 -0.59 -2.93
CA ALA A 154 -19.43 -0.87 -1.67
C ALA A 154 -20.41 -1.36 -0.60
N SER A 155 -21.62 -0.80 -0.54
CA SER A 155 -22.69 -1.21 0.37
C SER A 155 -23.16 -2.64 0.14
N THR A 156 -23.17 -3.13 -1.12
CA THR A 156 -23.49 -4.53 -1.45
C THR A 156 -22.46 -5.51 -0.87
N LEU A 157 -21.23 -5.06 -0.70
CA LEU A 157 -20.14 -5.80 -0.05
C LEU A 157 -20.05 -5.51 1.45
N GLU A 158 -21.06 -4.89 2.05
CA GLU A 158 -21.05 -4.48 3.47
C GLU A 158 -19.80 -3.68 3.84
N TYR A 159 -19.27 -2.90 2.89
CA TYR A 159 -18.04 -2.12 3.00
C TYR A 159 -16.81 -2.95 3.42
N GLN A 160 -16.78 -4.23 3.04
CA GLN A 160 -15.61 -5.08 3.25
C GLN A 160 -14.53 -4.75 2.19
N PRO A 161 -13.41 -4.13 2.57
CA PRO A 161 -12.45 -3.55 1.63
C PRO A 161 -11.58 -4.59 0.89
N GLY A 162 -11.58 -5.85 1.33
CA GLY A 162 -10.96 -6.95 0.58
C GLY A 162 -11.70 -7.31 -0.70
N GLY A 163 -12.98 -6.93 -0.80
CA GLY A 163 -13.79 -7.07 -1.99
C GLY A 163 -13.58 -5.92 -2.98
N LEU A 164 -13.63 -6.24 -4.27
CA LEU A 164 -13.51 -5.23 -5.32
C LEU A 164 -14.87 -4.62 -5.64
N SER A 165 -15.07 -3.36 -5.28
CA SER A 165 -16.30 -2.59 -5.49
C SER A 165 -16.14 -1.53 -6.58
N LYS A 166 -17.25 -0.88 -6.96
CA LYS A 166 -17.24 0.34 -7.80
C LYS A 166 -16.38 1.43 -7.18
N SER A 167 -16.47 1.63 -5.86
CA SER A 167 -15.66 2.60 -5.14
C SER A 167 -14.17 2.33 -5.29
N ALA A 168 -13.76 1.06 -5.23
CA ALA A 168 -12.36 0.67 -5.44
C ALA A 168 -11.89 1.02 -6.85
N ALA A 169 -12.71 0.74 -7.87
CA ALA A 169 -12.38 1.08 -9.26
C ALA A 169 -12.33 2.59 -9.48
N TRP A 170 -13.27 3.34 -8.96
CA TRP A 170 -13.29 4.81 -9.08
C TRP A 170 -12.17 5.48 -8.28
N GLY A 171 -11.87 5.00 -7.07
CA GLY A 171 -10.75 5.50 -6.28
C GLY A 171 -9.41 5.28 -6.99
N MET A 172 -9.25 4.11 -7.60
CA MET A 172 -8.06 3.81 -8.39
C MET A 172 -8.00 4.65 -9.68
N LEU A 173 -9.11 4.84 -10.38
CA LEU A 173 -9.18 5.74 -11.55
C LEU A 173 -8.79 7.17 -11.19
N ALA A 174 -9.31 7.71 -10.08
CA ALA A 174 -8.91 9.02 -9.60
C ALA A 174 -7.38 9.11 -9.43
N ARG A 175 -6.79 8.09 -8.79
CA ARG A 175 -5.33 8.00 -8.59
C ARG A 175 -4.55 7.88 -9.91
N VAL A 176 -5.02 7.04 -10.84
CA VAL A 176 -4.39 6.89 -12.16
C VAL A 176 -4.38 8.20 -12.93
N TYR A 177 -5.51 8.91 -12.97
CA TYR A 177 -5.60 10.20 -13.65
C TYR A 177 -4.74 11.29 -13.01
N MET A 178 -4.71 11.35 -11.67
CA MET A 178 -3.80 12.26 -10.95
C MET A 178 -2.34 11.98 -11.27
N PHE A 179 -1.95 10.70 -11.28
CA PHE A 179 -0.57 10.30 -11.57
C PHE A 179 -0.20 10.62 -13.03
N ARG A 180 -1.09 10.31 -13.98
CA ARG A 180 -0.91 10.64 -15.39
C ARG A 180 -0.77 12.15 -15.62
N ALA A 181 -1.61 12.97 -14.96
CA ALA A 181 -1.50 14.42 -15.00
C ALA A 181 -0.17 14.92 -14.43
N GLY A 182 0.27 14.34 -13.32
CA GLY A 182 1.55 14.67 -12.70
C GLY A 182 2.75 14.34 -13.57
N GLU A 183 2.74 13.20 -14.26
CA GLU A 183 3.80 12.83 -15.21
C GLU A 183 3.86 13.79 -16.41
N HIS A 184 2.74 14.14 -17.01
CA HIS A 184 2.70 15.13 -18.10
C HIS A 184 3.22 16.51 -17.66
N ASN A 185 2.90 16.93 -16.43
CA ASN A 185 3.41 18.16 -15.85
C ASN A 185 4.93 18.10 -15.58
N ARG A 186 5.42 16.98 -15.05
CA ARG A 186 6.84 16.77 -14.77
C ARG A 186 7.67 16.72 -16.05
N ASP A 187 7.19 16.02 -17.07
CA ASP A 187 7.91 15.79 -18.31
C ASP A 187 7.91 17.04 -19.21
N HIS A 188 7.22 18.11 -18.81
CA HIS A 188 7.18 19.42 -19.49
C HIS A 188 6.92 19.35 -21.01
N VAL A 189 6.05 18.43 -21.42
CA VAL A 189 5.74 18.30 -22.85
C VAL A 189 4.98 19.54 -23.33
N ALA A 190 5.53 20.23 -24.31
CA ALA A 190 4.91 21.43 -24.85
C ALA A 190 3.50 21.14 -25.36
N GLY A 191 2.52 21.93 -24.91
CA GLY A 191 1.11 21.79 -25.30
C GLY A 191 0.26 20.87 -24.42
N ASP A 192 0.80 20.25 -23.39
CA ASP A 192 0.06 19.31 -22.53
C ASP A 192 -0.84 19.98 -21.46
N ALA A 193 -0.79 21.31 -21.30
CA ALA A 193 -1.59 22.01 -20.28
C ALA A 193 -3.09 21.65 -20.34
N GLN A 194 -3.66 21.50 -21.55
CA GLN A 194 -5.05 21.11 -21.71
C GLN A 194 -5.29 19.66 -21.27
N LYS A 195 -4.43 18.73 -21.63
CA LYS A 195 -4.51 17.33 -21.20
C LYS A 195 -4.36 17.19 -19.69
N ILE A 196 -3.42 17.91 -19.08
CA ILE A 196 -3.24 17.95 -17.62
C ILE A 196 -4.54 18.35 -16.93
N LYS A 197 -5.19 19.43 -17.43
CA LYS A 197 -6.47 19.90 -16.92
C LYS A 197 -7.58 18.85 -17.08
N GLU A 198 -7.64 18.18 -18.24
CA GLU A 198 -8.61 17.11 -18.52
C GLU A 198 -8.41 15.93 -17.55
N TYR A 199 -7.17 15.48 -17.32
CA TYR A 199 -6.88 14.40 -16.41
C TYR A 199 -7.22 14.75 -14.94
N PHE A 200 -6.92 15.96 -14.48
CA PHE A 200 -7.38 16.40 -13.16
C PHE A 200 -8.91 16.51 -13.06
N THR A 201 -9.58 16.87 -14.14
CA THR A 201 -11.04 16.90 -14.21
C THR A 201 -11.64 15.51 -14.06
N GLU A 202 -11.08 14.52 -14.78
CA GLU A 202 -11.50 13.11 -14.64
C GLU A 202 -11.18 12.56 -13.25
N ALA A 203 -10.00 12.87 -12.70
CA ALA A 203 -9.65 12.48 -11.33
C ALA A 203 -10.68 12.99 -10.31
N ASN A 204 -11.04 14.26 -10.40
CA ASN A 204 -12.04 14.88 -9.53
C ASN A 204 -13.44 14.26 -9.70
N LYS A 205 -13.83 13.93 -10.92
CA LYS A 205 -15.09 13.24 -11.22
C LYS A 205 -15.16 11.89 -10.49
N TYR A 206 -14.15 11.05 -10.63
CA TYR A 206 -14.10 9.74 -9.98
C TYR A 206 -13.99 9.84 -8.45
N ALA A 207 -13.24 10.78 -7.91
CA ALA A 207 -13.20 11.04 -6.47
C ALA A 207 -14.58 11.43 -5.90
N LYS A 208 -15.37 12.23 -6.64
CA LYS A 208 -16.74 12.55 -6.25
C LYS A 208 -17.66 11.34 -6.26
N LEU A 209 -17.49 10.41 -7.19
CA LEU A 209 -18.27 9.18 -7.22
C LEU A 209 -17.97 8.31 -5.97
N VAL A 210 -16.71 8.16 -5.58
CA VAL A 210 -16.32 7.47 -4.35
C VAL A 210 -16.99 8.11 -3.13
N LYS A 211 -16.93 9.45 -3.02
CA LYS A 211 -17.57 10.18 -1.91
C LYS A 211 -19.08 9.92 -1.84
N GLY A 212 -19.74 9.70 -2.99
CA GLY A 212 -21.17 9.42 -3.08
C GLY A 212 -21.56 8.01 -2.60
N GLU A 213 -20.63 7.09 -2.43
CA GLU A 213 -20.89 5.69 -2.05
C GLU A 213 -20.93 5.46 -0.51
N GLY A 214 -20.86 6.51 0.30
CA GLY A 214 -20.96 6.38 1.74
C GLY A 214 -19.64 6.15 2.47
N HIS A 215 -18.52 6.40 1.80
CA HIS A 215 -17.21 6.47 2.45
C HIS A 215 -17.00 7.83 3.13
N GLY A 216 -16.44 7.81 4.33
CA GLY A 216 -16.09 8.99 5.13
C GLY A 216 -14.74 8.83 5.80
N LEU A 217 -14.41 9.79 6.65
CA LEU A 217 -13.21 9.71 7.49
C LEU A 217 -13.60 9.29 8.90
N ALA A 218 -12.82 8.45 9.53
CA ALA A 218 -12.98 8.10 10.94
C ALA A 218 -12.86 9.37 11.81
N PRO A 219 -13.59 9.44 12.94
CA PRO A 219 -13.57 10.62 13.81
C PRO A 219 -12.17 11.00 14.31
N LYS A 220 -11.31 10.00 14.50
CA LYS A 220 -9.92 10.18 14.88
C LYS A 220 -9.02 9.48 13.88
N TYR A 221 -7.92 10.11 13.55
CA TYR A 221 -6.96 9.61 12.59
C TYR A 221 -6.50 8.16 12.86
N TRP A 222 -6.32 7.79 14.12
CA TRP A 222 -5.82 6.47 14.51
C TRP A 222 -6.89 5.37 14.59
N ASP A 223 -8.18 5.71 14.60
CA ASP A 223 -9.27 4.71 14.74
C ASP A 223 -9.19 3.65 13.64
N PHE A 224 -8.93 4.08 12.41
CA PHE A 224 -8.76 3.18 11.27
C PHE A 224 -7.61 2.19 11.48
N PHE A 225 -6.45 2.65 11.92
CA PHE A 225 -5.28 1.79 12.13
C PHE A 225 -5.47 0.84 13.32
N ILE A 226 -6.13 1.28 14.37
CA ILE A 226 -6.48 0.44 15.52
C ILE A 226 -7.41 -0.70 15.09
N ASP A 227 -8.43 -0.39 14.30
CA ASP A 227 -9.35 -1.40 13.79
C ASP A 227 -8.60 -2.41 12.92
N GLN A 228 -7.75 -1.98 11.99
CA GLN A 228 -6.94 -2.87 11.17
C GLN A 228 -6.02 -3.78 12.01
N CYS A 229 -5.29 -3.21 12.98
CA CYS A 229 -4.42 -3.99 13.86
C CYS A 229 -5.19 -4.96 14.75
N SER A 230 -6.47 -4.70 14.99
CA SER A 230 -7.38 -5.56 15.75
C SER A 230 -8.09 -6.60 14.89
N GLY A 231 -7.79 -6.66 13.59
CA GLY A 231 -8.45 -7.54 12.64
C GLY A 231 -9.92 -7.19 12.41
N LYS A 232 -10.28 -5.91 12.52
CA LYS A 232 -11.64 -5.40 12.31
C LYS A 232 -11.70 -4.45 11.15
N TYR A 233 -12.84 -4.44 10.46
CA TYR A 233 -13.14 -3.39 9.49
C TYR A 233 -13.64 -2.12 10.21
N ASN A 234 -13.20 -0.94 9.75
CA ASN A 234 -13.74 0.32 10.24
C ASN A 234 -15.11 0.57 9.62
N THR A 235 -16.17 0.11 10.30
CA THR A 235 -17.56 0.24 9.86
C THR A 235 -18.22 1.55 10.32
N THR A 236 -17.56 2.34 11.16
CA THR A 236 -18.10 3.61 11.65
C THR A 236 -18.10 4.68 10.57
N ALA A 237 -17.05 4.72 9.75
CA ALA A 237 -16.91 5.71 8.69
C ALA A 237 -16.72 5.06 7.29
N ASN A 238 -16.51 3.76 7.21
CA ASN A 238 -16.18 3.05 5.97
C ASN A 238 -15.00 3.71 5.25
N GLU A 239 -13.96 4.11 6.00
CA GLU A 239 -12.84 4.89 5.48
C GLU A 239 -12.02 4.10 4.47
N SER A 240 -11.86 2.79 4.70
CA SER A 240 -11.15 1.92 3.76
C SER A 240 -12.00 1.64 2.52
N ILE A 241 -11.41 1.85 1.34
CA ILE A 241 -12.07 1.67 0.06
C ILE A 241 -11.69 0.33 -0.56
N TRP A 242 -10.41 -0.02 -0.50
CA TRP A 242 -9.87 -1.27 -1.01
C TRP A 242 -8.54 -1.60 -0.33
N GLU A 243 -8.40 -2.85 0.13
CA GLU A 243 -7.24 -3.32 0.88
C GLU A 243 -6.65 -4.59 0.28
N ALA A 244 -5.33 -4.71 0.43
CA ALA A 244 -4.64 -6.00 0.29
C ALA A 244 -4.73 -6.74 1.63
N GLU A 245 -5.60 -7.74 1.71
CA GLU A 245 -5.81 -8.50 2.95
C GLU A 245 -4.85 -9.67 3.07
N PHE A 246 -4.32 -9.86 4.28
CA PHE A 246 -3.42 -10.95 4.60
C PHE A 246 -4.04 -11.83 5.69
N ALA A 247 -4.10 -13.14 5.44
CA ALA A 247 -4.72 -14.08 6.37
C ALA A 247 -3.84 -14.39 7.60
N GLY A 248 -2.60 -13.92 7.63
CA GLY A 248 -1.67 -14.18 8.74
C GLY A 248 -1.25 -15.66 8.89
N THR A 249 -1.69 -16.51 7.98
CA THR A 249 -1.35 -17.94 8.00
C THR A 249 -0.27 -18.23 6.96
N TYR A 250 0.77 -18.91 7.41
CA TYR A 250 1.80 -19.45 6.55
C TYR A 250 1.48 -20.92 6.27
N SER A 251 1.18 -21.24 5.01
CA SER A 251 1.19 -22.61 4.52
C SER A 251 2.19 -22.71 3.36
N SER A 252 2.71 -23.90 3.11
CA SER A 252 3.68 -24.15 2.01
C SER A 252 3.17 -23.69 0.64
N ASP A 253 1.85 -23.64 0.47
CA ASP A 253 1.20 -23.38 -0.81
C ASP A 253 0.61 -21.97 -0.92
N ILE A 254 0.40 -21.28 0.20
CA ILE A 254 -0.19 -19.93 0.24
C ILE A 254 0.58 -19.08 1.24
N VAL A 255 1.41 -18.20 0.74
CA VAL A 255 2.05 -17.18 1.55
C VAL A 255 1.10 -15.99 1.59
N SER A 256 0.41 -15.84 2.72
CA SER A 256 -0.52 -14.72 2.96
C SER A 256 -0.10 -13.87 4.15
N GLU A 257 1.21 -13.90 4.47
CA GLU A 257 1.79 -13.13 5.56
C GLU A 257 2.18 -11.74 5.09
N GLY A 258 1.50 -10.71 5.61
CA GLY A 258 1.91 -9.32 5.41
C GLY A 258 2.99 -8.92 6.41
N ARG A 259 4.08 -8.32 5.94
CA ARG A 259 5.20 -7.88 6.79
C ARG A 259 5.31 -6.37 6.94
N THR A 260 4.33 -5.62 6.50
CA THR A 260 4.33 -4.15 6.54
C THR A 260 4.55 -3.62 7.95
N GLY A 261 3.81 -4.11 8.92
CA GLY A 261 3.93 -3.70 10.32
C GLY A 261 5.32 -3.94 10.89
N ASN A 262 5.95 -5.06 10.52
CA ASN A 262 7.30 -5.38 10.96
C ASN A 262 8.35 -4.45 10.33
N ILE A 263 8.11 -4.00 9.11
CA ILE A 263 9.06 -3.16 8.35
C ILE A 263 9.04 -1.71 8.84
N ILE A 264 7.84 -1.15 9.02
CA ILE A 264 7.65 0.26 9.39
C ILE A 264 7.49 0.48 10.91
N GLY A 265 7.22 -0.59 11.67
CA GLY A 265 7.04 -0.51 13.10
C GLY A 265 8.31 -0.11 13.85
N ILE A 266 8.15 0.46 15.03
CA ILE A 266 9.26 0.79 15.94
C ILE A 266 10.10 -0.45 16.18
N GLN A 267 11.43 -0.30 16.24
CA GLN A 267 12.29 -1.43 16.53
C GLN A 267 11.95 -2.05 17.89
N CYS A 268 11.49 -3.28 17.84
CA CYS A 268 11.21 -4.10 19.01
C CYS A 268 11.83 -5.48 18.81
N PRO A 269 12.63 -5.98 19.75
CA PRO A 269 13.21 -7.32 19.64
C PRO A 269 12.13 -8.38 19.69
N ASP A 270 12.37 -9.50 19.03
CA ASP A 270 11.51 -10.69 19.16
C ASP A 270 11.58 -11.23 20.60
N LEU A 271 10.51 -11.03 21.32
CA LEU A 271 10.35 -11.48 22.68
C LEU A 271 9.63 -12.83 22.80
N SER A 272 9.15 -13.36 21.67
CA SER A 272 8.36 -14.60 21.62
C SER A 272 9.09 -15.82 22.16
N SER A 273 10.42 -15.84 22.06
CA SER A 273 11.25 -16.97 22.51
C SER A 273 11.81 -16.82 23.93
N LYS A 274 11.82 -15.62 24.49
CA LYS A 274 12.51 -15.34 25.77
C LYS A 274 11.61 -14.88 26.91
N THR A 275 10.54 -14.20 26.59
CA THR A 275 9.56 -13.71 27.57
C THR A 275 8.24 -13.52 26.86
N GLN A 276 7.27 -14.35 27.13
CA GLN A 276 5.90 -14.04 26.75
C GLN A 276 5.46 -12.83 27.56
N LEU A 277 5.46 -11.67 26.93
CA LEU A 277 4.74 -10.52 27.46
C LEU A 277 3.26 -10.85 27.31
N VAL A 278 2.68 -11.33 28.37
CA VAL A 278 1.25 -11.62 28.40
C VAL A 278 0.54 -10.34 28.78
N GLY A 279 -0.21 -9.76 27.85
CA GLY A 279 -1.07 -8.63 28.15
C GLY A 279 -1.09 -7.55 27.06
N LYS A 280 -1.85 -6.50 27.29
CA LYS A 280 -2.08 -5.37 26.37
C LYS A 280 -0.84 -4.53 26.05
N ALA A 281 0.30 -4.86 26.59
CA ALA A 281 1.53 -4.09 26.50
C ALA A 281 2.59 -4.71 25.59
N ASP A 282 2.27 -5.81 24.89
CA ASP A 282 3.17 -6.39 23.91
C ASP A 282 3.12 -5.56 22.61
N PRO A 283 4.20 -4.83 22.28
CA PRO A 283 4.22 -3.98 21.09
C PRO A 283 4.32 -4.79 19.79
N GLY A 284 4.49 -6.10 19.87
CA GLY A 284 4.78 -6.95 18.74
C GLY A 284 6.24 -6.82 18.28
N TYR A 285 6.54 -7.46 17.16
CA TYR A 285 7.86 -7.54 16.58
C TYR A 285 8.03 -6.52 15.46
N GLY A 286 8.98 -5.60 15.59
CA GLY A 286 9.25 -4.55 14.61
C GLY A 286 10.73 -4.40 14.30
N TYR A 287 11.05 -4.15 13.04
CA TYR A 287 12.43 -3.99 12.55
C TYR A 287 12.88 -2.54 12.42
N ALA A 288 11.94 -1.60 12.32
CA ALA A 288 12.21 -0.20 12.00
C ALA A 288 13.12 -0.04 10.77
N PHE A 289 12.72 -0.61 9.64
CA PHE A 289 13.48 -0.46 8.40
C PHE A 289 13.32 0.92 7.76
N PHE A 290 12.22 1.61 8.08
CA PHE A 290 11.95 2.96 7.61
C PHE A 290 11.87 3.92 8.78
N TRP A 291 12.49 5.07 8.59
CA TRP A 291 12.56 6.16 9.54
C TRP A 291 11.98 7.42 8.91
N SER A 292 11.33 8.25 9.70
CA SER A 292 10.92 9.55 9.22
C SER A 292 12.13 10.48 9.07
N THR A 293 12.17 11.22 7.98
CA THR A 293 13.20 12.24 7.80
C THR A 293 12.90 13.48 8.67
N PRO A 294 13.93 14.27 9.02
CA PRO A 294 13.73 15.59 9.66
C PRO A 294 12.83 16.51 8.83
N LYS A 295 12.79 16.34 7.51
CA LYS A 295 11.92 17.10 6.62
C LYS A 295 10.45 16.83 6.90
N LEU A 296 10.05 15.54 6.98
CA LEU A 296 8.67 15.16 7.32
C LEU A 296 8.27 15.72 8.68
N TYR A 297 9.13 15.58 9.68
CA TYR A 297 8.88 16.11 11.00
C TYR A 297 8.60 17.62 10.98
N LYS A 298 9.48 18.39 10.32
CA LYS A 298 9.32 19.85 10.19
C LYS A 298 8.06 20.25 9.43
N LEU A 299 7.60 19.41 8.48
CA LEU A 299 6.33 19.66 7.79
C LEU A 299 5.14 19.54 8.75
N TYR A 300 5.15 18.59 9.66
CA TYR A 300 4.12 18.48 10.70
C TYR A 300 4.17 19.67 11.66
N GLU A 301 5.35 20.09 12.12
CA GLU A 301 5.51 21.31 12.95
C GLU A 301 4.99 22.56 12.22
N ALA A 302 5.30 22.71 10.93
CA ALA A 302 4.87 23.86 10.14
C ALA A 302 3.36 23.90 9.94
N GLN A 303 2.65 22.79 9.99
CA GLN A 303 1.18 22.73 9.94
C GLN A 303 0.54 23.19 11.26
N GLU A 304 1.27 23.13 12.35
CA GLU A 304 0.82 23.53 13.69
C GLU A 304 0.24 24.95 13.74
N ASN A 305 0.75 25.82 12.90
CA ASN A 305 0.35 27.23 12.85
C ASN A 305 -0.73 27.54 11.81
N LYS A 306 -1.28 26.54 11.11
CA LYS A 306 -2.15 26.79 9.94
C LYS A 306 -3.56 26.19 10.04
N THR A 307 -3.89 25.45 11.07
CA THR A 307 -5.24 24.94 11.25
C THR A 307 -6.15 25.96 11.91
N GLU A 308 -7.45 25.97 11.58
CA GLU A 308 -8.46 26.84 12.17
C GLU A 308 -8.51 26.79 13.71
N THR A 309 -7.95 25.74 14.30
CA THR A 309 -7.86 25.54 15.74
C THR A 309 -6.53 25.97 16.35
N GLY A 310 -5.58 26.47 15.56
CA GLY A 310 -4.23 26.84 16.03
C GLY A 310 -3.38 25.68 16.54
N LYS A 311 -3.85 24.44 16.36
CA LYS A 311 -3.12 23.23 16.71
C LYS A 311 -2.79 22.52 15.41
N GLY A 312 -1.51 22.29 15.15
CA GLY A 312 -1.08 21.58 13.97
C GLY A 312 -1.56 20.14 13.92
N ASP A 313 -1.12 19.41 12.92
CA ASP A 313 -1.44 17.99 12.77
C ASP A 313 -0.59 17.13 13.75
N ILE A 314 -0.56 17.56 15.00
CA ILE A 314 0.19 16.94 16.10
C ILE A 314 -0.30 15.51 16.30
N ASP A 315 -1.58 15.27 16.14
CA ASP A 315 -2.15 13.94 16.31
C ASP A 315 -1.59 12.97 15.27
N ARG A 316 -1.53 13.36 13.99
CA ARG A 316 -0.89 12.54 12.95
C ARG A 316 0.61 12.40 13.18
N MET A 317 1.30 13.49 13.53
CA MET A 317 2.72 13.45 13.82
C MET A 317 3.04 12.44 14.92
N ASN A 318 2.33 12.51 16.03
CA ASN A 318 2.59 11.64 17.17
C ASN A 318 2.19 10.18 16.94
N TRP A 319 1.23 9.95 16.05
CA TRP A 319 0.88 8.60 15.64
C TRP A 319 1.90 8.02 14.66
N ASN A 320 2.31 8.81 13.67
CA ASN A 320 3.20 8.35 12.59
C ASN A 320 4.68 8.34 12.98
N ILE A 321 5.09 9.26 13.87
CA ILE A 321 6.47 9.36 14.35
C ILE A 321 6.46 9.06 15.85
N ALA A 322 6.85 7.84 16.20
CA ALA A 322 6.84 7.42 17.59
C ALA A 322 7.82 8.26 18.42
N PRO A 323 7.36 8.94 19.48
CA PRO A 323 8.22 9.72 20.35
C PRO A 323 8.93 8.86 21.40
N PHE A 324 9.15 7.57 21.13
CA PHE A 324 9.77 6.62 22.05
C PHE A 324 10.41 5.45 21.31
N THR A 325 11.32 4.78 21.99
CA THR A 325 11.93 3.52 21.55
C THR A 325 11.72 2.42 22.61
N TYR A 326 11.86 1.18 22.19
CA TYR A 326 11.89 0.05 23.10
C TYR A 326 13.31 -0.31 23.46
N THR A 327 13.57 -0.59 24.74
CA THR A 327 14.86 -1.13 25.17
C THR A 327 14.93 -2.63 24.88
N GLN A 328 16.12 -3.11 24.53
CA GLN A 328 16.34 -4.54 24.25
C GLN A 328 16.32 -5.43 25.50
N SER A 329 16.36 -4.84 26.69
CA SER A 329 16.36 -5.59 27.94
C SER A 329 15.00 -5.55 28.59
N VAL A 330 14.29 -6.66 28.55
CA VAL A 330 13.10 -6.87 29.39
C VAL A 330 13.55 -7.41 30.72
N THR A 331 13.60 -6.58 31.75
CA THR A 331 13.83 -7.01 33.10
C THR A 331 12.53 -7.04 33.86
N GLY A 332 12.04 -8.21 34.12
CA GLY A 332 11.26 -8.52 35.33
C GLY A 332 9.75 -8.41 35.24
N ASP A 333 9.13 -7.31 35.03
CA ASP A 333 7.68 -7.17 35.16
C ASP A 333 6.95 -7.28 33.81
N LYS A 334 6.45 -8.46 33.52
CA LYS A 334 5.71 -8.80 32.31
C LYS A 334 4.41 -8.00 32.11
N THR A 335 3.96 -7.29 33.14
CA THR A 335 2.73 -6.50 33.07
C THR A 335 2.97 -5.06 32.60
N LYS A 336 4.22 -4.64 32.55
CA LYS A 336 4.61 -3.25 32.23
C LYS A 336 5.14 -3.00 30.82
N GLY A 337 5.18 -4.00 29.96
CA GLY A 337 5.71 -3.85 28.61
C GLY A 337 7.23 -3.99 28.51
N VAL A 338 7.80 -3.75 27.31
CA VAL A 338 9.19 -4.09 26.95
C VAL A 338 10.23 -3.33 27.76
N ASP A 339 9.91 -2.25 28.39
CA ASP A 339 10.82 -1.44 29.22
C ASP A 339 10.15 -0.86 30.45
N GLY A 340 9.09 -1.49 30.89
CA GLY A 340 8.25 -1.01 31.97
C GLY A 340 7.20 0.01 31.57
N ARG A 341 7.01 0.24 30.26
CA ARG A 341 6.02 1.17 29.72
C ARG A 341 4.68 0.48 29.54
N ASN A 342 3.61 1.15 29.93
CA ASN A 342 2.25 0.74 29.63
C ASN A 342 1.79 1.45 28.35
N PHE A 343 1.63 0.69 27.26
CA PHE A 343 1.08 1.21 26.03
C PHE A 343 -0.39 0.84 25.92
N GLU A 344 -1.26 1.80 26.12
CA GLU A 344 -2.65 1.71 25.68
C GLU A 344 -2.81 2.56 24.42
N PHE A 345 -3.17 1.94 23.31
CA PHE A 345 -3.55 2.67 22.10
C PHE A 345 -4.65 3.67 22.42
N GLY A 346 -4.49 4.91 21.99
CA GLY A 346 -5.41 6.00 22.29
C GLY A 346 -5.04 6.88 23.48
N LYS A 347 -4.01 6.52 24.27
CA LYS A 347 -3.48 7.36 25.35
C LYS A 347 -2.18 8.06 24.98
N LEU A 348 -2.14 8.60 23.76
CA LEU A 348 -0.97 9.26 23.20
C LEU A 348 -0.44 10.41 24.08
N GLU A 349 -1.34 11.13 24.77
CA GLU A 349 -0.98 12.22 25.66
C GLU A 349 -0.20 11.76 26.90
N GLU A 350 -0.48 10.57 27.42
CA GLU A 350 0.30 9.99 28.52
C GLU A 350 1.68 9.55 28.06
N VAL A 351 1.75 8.99 26.83
CA VAL A 351 3.03 8.61 26.20
C VAL A 351 3.87 9.85 25.91
N LYS A 352 3.29 10.94 25.40
CA LYS A 352 3.93 12.23 25.22
C LYS A 352 4.55 12.76 26.50
N LYS A 353 3.75 12.83 27.55
CA LYS A 353 4.16 13.42 28.84
C LYS A 353 5.36 12.68 29.46
N GLN A 354 5.47 11.39 29.22
CA GLN A 354 6.44 10.52 29.87
C GLN A 354 7.74 10.37 29.06
N TYR A 355 7.70 10.48 27.72
CA TYR A 355 8.78 10.05 26.85
C TYR A 355 9.21 11.09 25.80
N TRP A 356 8.47 12.16 25.64
CA TRP A 356 8.70 13.17 24.60
C TRP A 356 10.13 13.71 24.64
N ASP A 357 10.60 14.13 25.80
CA ASP A 357 11.89 14.80 25.95
C ASP A 357 13.11 13.92 25.63
N LYS A 358 12.95 12.61 25.69
CA LYS A 358 14.06 11.67 25.51
C LYS A 358 14.02 10.88 24.21
N SER A 359 12.85 10.64 23.69
CA SER A 359 12.69 9.76 22.53
C SER A 359 12.48 10.53 21.23
N TYR A 360 12.14 11.78 21.34
CA TYR A 360 11.99 12.68 20.23
C TYR A 360 13.31 12.83 19.43
N GLU A 361 14.42 13.00 20.13
CA GLU A 361 15.73 12.97 19.50
C GLU A 361 16.02 11.63 18.83
N TYR A 362 15.52 10.54 19.38
CA TYR A 362 15.70 9.19 18.83
C TYR A 362 14.97 8.96 17.51
N GLY A 363 13.74 9.38 17.39
CA GLY A 363 12.98 9.23 16.13
C GLY A 363 13.54 10.03 14.97
N LEU A 364 14.41 11.02 15.28
CA LEU A 364 14.99 11.93 14.30
C LEU A 364 16.50 11.79 14.13
N THR A 365 17.21 11.23 15.08
CA THR A 365 18.68 11.26 15.12
C THR A 365 19.35 9.91 14.94
N THR A 366 18.62 8.84 14.92
CA THR A 366 19.21 7.50 14.71
C THR A 366 19.47 7.16 13.25
N SER A 367 19.37 8.12 12.37
CA SER A 367 19.81 8.04 10.98
C SER A 367 21.30 8.37 10.80
N THR A 368 22.08 8.53 11.87
CA THR A 368 23.54 8.73 11.77
C THR A 368 24.29 7.46 12.07
#